data_731784adaaf72a36db906ca5e7675630
#
_entry.id   731784adaaf72a36db906ca5e7675630
#
_cell.length_a   1.000
_cell.length_b   1.000
_cell.length_c   1.000
_cell.angle_alpha   90.00
_cell.angle_beta   90.00
_cell.angle_gamma   90.00
#
_symmetry.space_group_name_H-M   'P 1'
#
loop_
_entity.id
_entity.type
_entity.pdbx_description
1 polymer ?
#
loop_
_entity_poly.entity_id
_entity_poly.type
_entity_poly.pdbx_seq_one_letter_code
_entity_poly.pdbx_strand_id
1 'polypeptide(L)'
;IEPLIIVAVGNAGRDRIDEFTPTRDNMHDAGGLADRYGQMLVYEIKPWVDHSWRTRRTARDTAVAGSSLGGLLSLHLGLTHPAIFGKVGLLSPSVWWDDRWIVRQLATGGRRPDLRIWLDVGTGEARMLKGTRLLYRMLLRKGWRIGTDLHYMEADGALHDERAWGERAGLFLRFLFPAHP
;
A
#
# COMPACT_ATOMS: atom_id res chain seq x y z
N ILE A 1 14.00 -10.04 10.80
CA ILE A 1 13.38 -10.10 9.45
C ILE A 1 14.26 -10.88 8.51
N GLU A 2 13.69 -11.39 7.44
CA GLU A 2 14.47 -11.92 6.31
C GLU A 2 15.35 -10.83 5.69
N PRO A 3 16.48 -11.19 5.03
CA PRO A 3 17.24 -10.24 4.22
C PRO A 3 16.35 -9.65 3.11
N LEU A 4 16.36 -8.33 2.95
CA LEU A 4 15.53 -7.61 2.00
C LEU A 4 16.38 -6.79 1.03
N ILE A 5 15.90 -6.70 -0.21
CA ILE A 5 16.29 -5.67 -1.16
C ILE A 5 15.17 -4.64 -1.18
N ILE A 6 15.50 -3.40 -0.84
CA ILE A 6 14.54 -2.28 -0.86
C ILE A 6 14.85 -1.42 -2.08
N VAL A 7 13.85 -1.24 -2.93
CA VAL A 7 13.93 -0.40 -4.13
C VAL A 7 13.03 0.80 -3.92
N ALA A 8 13.62 1.98 -3.77
CA ALA A 8 12.89 3.23 -3.68
C ALA A 8 12.66 3.77 -5.09
N VAL A 9 11.40 3.83 -5.51
CA VAL A 9 11.00 4.33 -6.82
C VAL A 9 10.43 5.74 -6.67
N GLY A 10 11.04 6.70 -7.36
CA GLY A 10 10.58 8.09 -7.34
C GLY A 10 9.27 8.28 -8.10
N ASN A 11 8.66 9.43 -7.90
CA ASN A 11 7.55 9.95 -8.69
C ASN A 11 8.03 11.11 -9.57
N ALA A 12 7.21 11.56 -10.52
CA ALA A 12 7.53 12.66 -11.43
C ALA A 12 7.33 14.06 -10.80
N GLY A 13 7.50 14.19 -9.49
CA GLY A 13 7.43 15.49 -8.79
C GLY A 13 6.01 16.09 -8.82
N ARG A 14 5.76 17.07 -9.70
CA ARG A 14 4.45 17.71 -9.82
C ARG A 14 3.32 16.77 -10.27
N ASP A 15 3.66 15.72 -11.00
CA ASP A 15 2.68 14.76 -11.53
C ASP A 15 2.41 13.61 -10.54
N ARG A 16 2.97 13.67 -9.33
CA ARG A 16 2.81 12.66 -8.27
C ARG A 16 1.35 12.31 -7.97
N ILE A 17 0.46 13.28 -8.00
CA ILE A 17 -0.96 13.02 -7.72
C ILE A 17 -1.54 12.14 -8.83
N ASP A 18 -1.26 12.48 -10.08
CA ASP A 18 -1.74 11.70 -11.22
C ASP A 18 -1.21 10.28 -11.20
N GLU A 19 0.10 10.10 -10.98
CA GLU A 19 0.76 8.80 -10.96
C GLU A 19 0.33 7.90 -9.79
N PHE A 20 -0.03 8.49 -8.63
CA PHE A 20 -0.28 7.71 -7.41
C PHE A 20 -1.76 7.47 -7.14
N THR A 21 -2.65 7.93 -8.01
CA THR A 21 -4.09 7.77 -7.79
C THR A 21 -4.75 7.02 -8.94
N PRO A 22 -5.65 6.06 -8.62
CA PRO A 22 -6.24 5.17 -9.62
C PRO A 22 -7.36 5.81 -10.44
N THR A 23 -7.93 6.92 -9.96
CA THR A 23 -9.02 7.63 -10.62
C THR A 23 -8.74 9.12 -10.67
N ARG A 24 -9.35 9.80 -11.67
CA ARG A 24 -9.41 11.26 -11.68
C ARG A 24 -10.42 11.73 -10.64
N ASP A 25 -10.01 12.59 -9.75
CA ASP A 25 -10.88 13.26 -8.78
C ASP A 25 -11.30 14.62 -9.34
N ASN A 26 -12.60 14.82 -9.55
CA ASN A 26 -13.14 16.07 -10.09
C ASN A 26 -12.97 17.28 -9.17
N MET A 27 -12.87 17.08 -7.86
CA MET A 27 -12.63 18.16 -6.90
C MET A 27 -11.19 18.70 -6.98
N HIS A 28 -10.24 17.82 -7.30
CA HIS A 28 -8.82 18.18 -7.38
C HIS A 28 -8.36 18.37 -8.84
N ASP A 29 -9.22 18.08 -9.81
CA ASP A 29 -8.94 18.07 -11.25
C ASP A 29 -7.63 17.34 -11.60
N ALA A 30 -7.35 16.22 -10.92
CA ALA A 30 -6.11 15.47 -11.02
C ALA A 30 -6.34 13.97 -10.84
N GLY A 31 -5.32 13.16 -11.14
CA GLY A 31 -5.32 11.71 -10.89
C GLY A 31 -5.64 10.85 -12.11
N GLY A 32 -5.60 9.52 -11.90
CA GLY A 32 -6.03 8.52 -12.88
C GLY A 32 -4.90 7.82 -13.63
N LEU A 33 -3.62 8.01 -13.27
CA LEU A 33 -2.49 7.36 -13.95
C LEU A 33 -1.83 6.24 -13.13
N ALA A 34 -2.44 5.80 -12.01
CA ALA A 34 -1.86 4.74 -11.18
C ALA A 34 -1.63 3.43 -11.94
N ASP A 35 -2.50 3.08 -12.88
CA ASP A 35 -2.31 1.88 -13.70
C ASP A 35 -1.07 2.00 -14.60
N ARG A 36 -0.79 3.18 -15.15
CA ARG A 36 0.41 3.43 -15.96
C ARG A 36 1.68 3.35 -15.10
N TYR A 37 1.66 3.95 -13.93
CA TYR A 37 2.77 3.84 -12.96
C TYR A 37 2.95 2.38 -12.52
N GLY A 38 1.86 1.68 -12.26
CA GLY A 38 1.87 0.25 -11.92
C GLY A 38 2.47 -0.62 -13.04
N GLN A 39 2.14 -0.34 -14.30
CA GLN A 39 2.74 -1.04 -15.45
C GLN A 39 4.26 -0.87 -15.49
N MET A 40 4.78 0.34 -15.26
CA MET A 40 6.22 0.58 -15.15
C MET A 40 6.84 -0.29 -14.03
N LEU A 41 6.21 -0.32 -12.85
CA LEU A 41 6.71 -1.14 -11.74
C LEU A 41 6.73 -2.63 -12.09
N VAL A 42 5.68 -3.13 -12.72
CA VAL A 42 5.48 -4.57 -13.00
C VAL A 42 6.31 -5.04 -14.19
N TYR A 43 6.39 -4.25 -15.24
CA TYR A 43 6.99 -4.70 -16.52
C TYR A 43 8.40 -4.16 -16.77
N GLU A 44 8.84 -3.14 -16.02
CA GLU A 44 10.16 -2.55 -16.20
C GLU A 44 11.00 -2.70 -14.92
N ILE A 45 10.57 -2.09 -13.81
CA ILE A 45 11.37 -2.04 -12.58
C ILE A 45 11.53 -3.43 -11.94
N LYS A 46 10.43 -4.17 -11.75
CA LYS A 46 10.50 -5.51 -11.12
C LYS A 46 11.35 -6.48 -11.92
N PRO A 47 11.19 -6.63 -13.25
CA PRO A 47 12.05 -7.49 -14.05
C PRO A 47 13.53 -7.05 -14.04
N TRP A 48 13.80 -5.76 -14.07
CA TRP A 48 15.17 -5.24 -13.98
C TRP A 48 15.82 -5.60 -12.64
N VAL A 49 15.10 -5.42 -11.52
CA VAL A 49 15.59 -5.82 -10.20
C VAL A 49 15.83 -7.31 -10.14
N ASP A 50 14.90 -8.12 -10.63
CA ASP A 50 15.01 -9.59 -10.63
C ASP A 50 16.15 -10.12 -11.53
N HIS A 51 16.54 -9.36 -12.54
CA HIS A 51 17.69 -9.68 -13.39
C HIS A 51 19.02 -9.26 -12.74
N SER A 52 19.01 -8.11 -12.04
CA SER A 52 20.23 -7.49 -11.53
C SER A 52 20.68 -8.01 -10.17
N TRP A 53 19.75 -8.56 -9.39
CA TRP A 53 20.03 -9.06 -8.03
C TRP A 53 19.43 -10.45 -7.79
N ARG A 54 19.95 -11.15 -6.79
CA ARG A 54 19.46 -12.46 -6.36
C ARG A 54 18.17 -12.31 -5.56
N THR A 55 17.05 -12.18 -6.25
CA THR A 55 15.73 -12.04 -5.65
C THR A 55 14.98 -13.37 -5.55
N ARG A 56 14.02 -13.45 -4.63
CA ARG A 56 12.92 -14.39 -4.68
C ARG A 56 11.79 -13.73 -5.46
N ARG A 57 11.43 -14.30 -6.63
CA ARG A 57 10.59 -13.62 -7.63
C ARG A 57 9.09 -13.77 -7.41
N THR A 58 8.67 -14.56 -6.41
CA THR A 58 7.24 -14.87 -6.21
C THR A 58 6.50 -13.70 -5.58
N ALA A 59 5.18 -13.65 -5.77
CA ALA A 59 4.33 -12.67 -5.13
C ALA A 59 4.47 -12.71 -3.60
N ARG A 60 4.61 -13.90 -3.03
CA ARG A 60 4.81 -14.12 -1.60
C ARG A 60 6.07 -13.41 -1.06
N ASP A 61 7.08 -13.22 -1.90
CA ASP A 61 8.36 -12.62 -1.55
C ASP A 61 8.46 -11.16 -1.99
N THR A 62 7.43 -10.62 -2.63
CA THR A 62 7.41 -9.26 -3.18
C THR A 62 6.36 -8.40 -2.49
N ALA A 63 6.80 -7.25 -2.02
CA ALA A 63 5.91 -6.24 -1.43
C ALA A 63 5.92 -4.94 -2.22
N VAL A 64 4.80 -4.23 -2.18
CA VAL A 64 4.71 -2.81 -2.50
C VAL A 64 4.25 -2.06 -1.26
N ALA A 65 4.89 -0.93 -0.95
CA ALA A 65 4.58 -0.16 0.24
C ALA A 65 4.73 1.34 -0.01
N GLY A 66 3.96 2.12 0.70
CA GLY A 66 4.06 3.57 0.64
C GLY A 66 3.21 4.27 1.69
N SER A 67 3.42 5.57 1.81
CA SER A 67 2.68 6.45 2.72
C SER A 67 1.72 7.37 1.96
N SER A 68 0.64 7.80 2.62
CA SER A 68 -0.31 8.75 2.04
C SER A 68 -0.90 8.27 0.69
N LEU A 69 -0.70 9.03 -0.40
CA LEU A 69 -1.07 8.58 -1.76
C LEU A 69 -0.30 7.32 -2.18
N GLY A 70 0.96 7.15 -1.71
CA GLY A 70 1.71 5.91 -1.94
C GLY A 70 1.08 4.69 -1.26
N GLY A 71 0.44 4.87 -0.11
CA GLY A 71 -0.36 3.81 0.53
C GLY A 71 -1.62 3.46 -0.26
N LEU A 72 -2.30 4.46 -0.83
CA LEU A 72 -3.43 4.25 -1.74
C LEU A 72 -3.00 3.46 -2.98
N LEU A 73 -1.92 3.91 -3.64
CA LEU A 73 -1.31 3.21 -4.79
C LEU A 73 -0.93 1.77 -4.44
N SER A 74 -0.28 1.56 -3.29
CA SER A 74 0.14 0.22 -2.86
C SER A 74 -1.03 -0.75 -2.71
N LEU A 75 -2.14 -0.29 -2.14
CA LEU A 75 -3.35 -1.12 -2.05
C LEU A 75 -3.93 -1.41 -3.44
N HIS A 76 -4.03 -0.38 -4.29
CA HIS A 76 -4.50 -0.55 -5.66
C HIS A 76 -3.68 -1.59 -6.43
N LEU A 77 -2.36 -1.49 -6.37
CA LEU A 77 -1.45 -2.44 -7.04
C LEU A 77 -1.53 -3.85 -6.47
N GLY A 78 -1.64 -4.01 -5.16
CA GLY A 78 -1.87 -5.32 -4.55
C GLY A 78 -3.18 -5.96 -5.01
N LEU A 79 -4.23 -5.18 -5.19
CA LEU A 79 -5.53 -5.67 -5.65
C LEU A 79 -5.55 -6.01 -7.16
N THR A 80 -4.85 -5.23 -7.98
CA THR A 80 -4.84 -5.38 -9.45
C THR A 80 -3.74 -6.31 -9.97
N HIS A 81 -2.62 -6.44 -9.23
CA HIS A 81 -1.48 -7.27 -9.60
C HIS A 81 -1.08 -8.28 -8.49
N PRO A 82 -2.03 -9.07 -7.95
CA PRO A 82 -1.74 -9.97 -6.83
C PRO A 82 -0.78 -11.12 -7.19
N ALA A 83 -0.61 -11.41 -8.47
CA ALA A 83 0.38 -12.36 -8.96
C ALA A 83 1.83 -11.83 -8.86
N ILE A 84 2.00 -10.52 -8.67
CA ILE A 84 3.30 -9.85 -8.53
C ILE A 84 3.54 -9.41 -7.09
N PHE A 85 2.56 -8.76 -6.47
CA PHE A 85 2.64 -8.21 -5.11
C PHE A 85 1.73 -9.02 -4.19
N GLY A 86 2.30 -9.91 -3.40
CA GLY A 86 1.57 -10.67 -2.38
C GLY A 86 1.54 -9.99 -1.01
N LYS A 87 2.27 -8.88 -0.87
CA LYS A 87 2.38 -8.14 0.39
C LYS A 87 2.22 -6.64 0.14
N VAL A 88 1.48 -5.95 0.99
CA VAL A 88 1.27 -4.49 0.88
C VAL A 88 1.46 -3.78 2.21
N GLY A 89 2.20 -2.67 2.18
CA GLY A 89 2.40 -1.78 3.32
C GLY A 89 1.67 -0.45 3.11
N LEU A 90 0.68 -0.16 3.96
CA LEU A 90 -0.20 1.00 3.85
C LEU A 90 0.01 1.91 5.07
N LEU A 91 0.89 2.91 4.92
CA LEU A 91 1.18 3.86 6.00
C LEU A 91 0.33 5.12 5.80
N SER A 92 -0.58 5.38 6.73
CA SER A 92 -1.50 6.53 6.68
C SER A 92 -2.13 6.75 5.28
N PRO A 93 -2.75 5.72 4.65
CA PRO A 93 -3.16 5.77 3.24
C PRO A 93 -4.22 6.85 2.99
N SER A 94 -4.16 7.50 1.82
CA SER A 94 -5.11 8.51 1.37
C SER A 94 -6.46 7.91 0.95
N VAL A 95 -7.14 7.26 1.89
CA VAL A 95 -8.44 6.60 1.65
C VAL A 95 -9.53 7.57 1.20
N TRP A 96 -9.37 8.85 1.48
CA TRP A 96 -10.32 9.92 1.15
C TRP A 96 -10.42 10.24 -0.35
N TRP A 97 -9.42 9.83 -1.16
CA TRP A 97 -9.35 10.12 -2.59
C TRP A 97 -10.61 9.71 -3.33
N ASP A 98 -11.09 10.59 -4.23
CA ASP A 98 -12.24 10.40 -5.09
C ASP A 98 -13.42 9.75 -4.33
N ASP A 99 -13.89 10.44 -3.29
CA ASP A 99 -14.95 9.97 -2.39
C ASP A 99 -14.75 8.51 -1.92
N ARG A 100 -13.55 8.20 -1.45
CA ARG A 100 -13.19 6.87 -0.94
C ARG A 100 -13.31 5.76 -1.99
N TRP A 101 -12.93 6.05 -3.21
CA TRP A 101 -13.01 5.11 -4.33
C TRP A 101 -12.48 3.72 -3.96
N ILE A 102 -11.33 3.61 -3.30
CA ILE A 102 -10.72 2.32 -2.95
C ILE A 102 -11.61 1.47 -2.04
N VAL A 103 -12.41 2.09 -1.17
CA VAL A 103 -13.37 1.38 -0.31
C VAL A 103 -14.56 0.89 -1.15
N ARG A 104 -15.03 1.70 -2.10
CA ARG A 104 -16.08 1.29 -3.05
C ARG A 104 -15.61 0.13 -3.93
N GLN A 105 -14.38 0.18 -4.43
CA GLN A 105 -13.77 -0.92 -5.18
C GLN A 105 -13.70 -2.22 -4.37
N LEU A 106 -13.27 -2.15 -3.13
CA LEU A 106 -13.28 -3.30 -2.25
C LEU A 106 -14.70 -3.83 -2.02
N ALA A 107 -15.70 -2.95 -1.81
CA ALA A 107 -17.07 -3.36 -1.54
C ALA A 107 -17.68 -4.15 -2.72
N THR A 108 -17.48 -3.66 -3.94
CA THR A 108 -18.05 -4.24 -5.18
C THR A 108 -17.17 -5.31 -5.81
N GLY A 109 -15.89 -5.33 -5.51
CA GLY A 109 -14.93 -6.31 -6.02
C GLY A 109 -15.29 -7.74 -5.64
N GLY A 110 -14.89 -8.70 -6.47
CA GLY A 110 -15.11 -10.13 -6.28
C GLY A 110 -14.40 -10.73 -5.06
N ARG A 111 -13.95 -11.97 -5.21
CA ARG A 111 -13.16 -12.65 -4.16
C ARG A 111 -11.87 -11.88 -3.89
N ARG A 112 -11.54 -11.69 -2.61
CA ARG A 112 -10.30 -11.05 -2.21
C ARG A 112 -9.07 -11.83 -2.71
N PRO A 113 -8.01 -11.16 -3.19
CA PRO A 113 -6.74 -11.82 -3.46
C PRO A 113 -6.04 -12.27 -2.17
N ASP A 114 -5.08 -13.17 -2.31
CA ASP A 114 -4.22 -13.60 -1.21
C ASP A 114 -3.12 -12.57 -0.97
N LEU A 115 -3.43 -11.57 -0.15
CA LEU A 115 -2.52 -10.49 0.23
C LEU A 115 -2.28 -10.49 1.73
N ARG A 116 -1.03 -10.25 2.11
CA ARG A 116 -0.64 -9.90 3.48
C ARG A 116 -0.54 -8.38 3.60
N ILE A 117 -1.37 -7.78 4.45
CA ILE A 117 -1.58 -6.33 4.51
C ILE A 117 -1.14 -5.77 5.86
N TRP A 118 -0.21 -4.82 5.84
CA TRP A 118 0.02 -3.89 6.94
C TRP A 118 -0.78 -2.63 6.69
N LEU A 119 -1.54 -2.18 7.70
CA LEU A 119 -2.29 -0.94 7.67
C LEU A 119 -2.05 -0.16 8.96
N ASP A 120 -1.58 1.07 8.86
CA ASP A 120 -1.44 1.94 10.02
C ASP A 120 -1.90 3.38 9.75
N VAL A 121 -2.01 4.14 10.84
CA VAL A 121 -2.29 5.58 10.82
C VAL A 121 -1.88 6.21 12.14
N GLY A 122 -1.47 7.48 12.13
CA GLY A 122 -1.26 8.25 13.35
C GLY A 122 -2.57 8.77 13.95
N THR A 123 -2.70 8.77 15.29
CA THR A 123 -3.90 9.32 15.94
C THR A 123 -3.98 10.84 15.84
N GLY A 124 -2.84 11.52 15.61
CA GLY A 124 -2.79 12.95 15.30
C GLY A 124 -3.28 13.32 13.90
N GLU A 125 -3.55 12.34 13.04
CA GLU A 125 -3.97 12.52 11.64
C GLU A 125 -5.50 12.43 11.48
N ALA A 126 -6.26 13.34 12.07
CA ALA A 126 -7.73 13.25 12.19
C ALA A 126 -8.46 12.89 10.87
N ARG A 127 -8.02 13.47 9.72
CA ARG A 127 -8.60 13.18 8.40
C ARG A 127 -8.29 11.75 7.94
N MET A 128 -7.03 11.33 8.08
CA MET A 128 -6.58 9.99 7.66
C MET A 128 -7.18 8.91 8.56
N LEU A 129 -7.22 9.16 9.86
CA LEU A 129 -7.73 8.22 10.87
C LEU A 129 -9.14 7.71 10.55
N LYS A 130 -10.07 8.61 10.20
CA LYS A 130 -11.45 8.24 9.84
C LYS A 130 -11.49 7.32 8.60
N GLY A 131 -10.72 7.68 7.58
CA GLY A 131 -10.63 6.90 6.34
C GLY A 131 -10.00 5.54 6.57
N THR A 132 -8.90 5.49 7.30
CA THR A 132 -8.17 4.26 7.60
C THR A 132 -8.99 3.29 8.45
N ARG A 133 -9.73 3.78 9.45
CA ARG A 133 -10.69 2.98 10.22
C ARG A 133 -11.81 2.39 9.34
N LEU A 134 -12.27 3.15 8.34
CA LEU A 134 -13.26 2.64 7.38
C LEU A 134 -12.66 1.53 6.50
N LEU A 135 -11.47 1.76 5.97
CA LEU A 135 -10.73 0.76 5.18
C LEU A 135 -10.49 -0.52 6.00
N TYR A 136 -10.03 -0.39 7.24
CA TYR A 136 -9.84 -1.52 8.15
C TYR A 136 -11.10 -2.37 8.29
N ARG A 137 -12.25 -1.75 8.58
CA ARG A 137 -13.52 -2.46 8.69
C ARG A 137 -13.93 -3.14 7.38
N MET A 138 -13.64 -2.51 6.23
CA MET A 138 -13.91 -3.11 4.92
C MET A 138 -13.02 -4.33 4.66
N LEU A 139 -11.73 -4.27 4.99
CA LEU A 139 -10.82 -5.41 4.86
C LEU A 139 -11.31 -6.61 5.69
N LEU A 140 -11.72 -6.37 6.93
CA LEU A 140 -12.31 -7.43 7.78
C LEU A 140 -13.57 -8.04 7.15
N ARG A 141 -14.48 -7.21 6.63
CA ARG A 141 -15.71 -7.67 5.95
C ARG A 141 -15.38 -8.53 4.71
N LYS A 142 -14.30 -8.23 4.02
CA LYS A 142 -13.81 -9.00 2.86
C LYS A 142 -13.06 -10.27 3.25
N GLY A 143 -12.87 -10.52 4.54
CA GLY A 143 -12.32 -11.75 5.07
C GLY A 143 -10.81 -11.75 5.33
N TRP A 144 -10.14 -10.57 5.32
CA TRP A 144 -8.80 -10.48 5.90
C TRP A 144 -8.84 -10.63 7.41
N ARG A 145 -7.85 -11.29 8.00
CA ARG A 145 -7.84 -11.70 9.42
C ARG A 145 -6.67 -11.08 10.16
N ILE A 146 -6.97 -10.38 11.26
CA ILE A 146 -5.95 -9.81 12.16
C ILE A 146 -5.01 -10.91 12.65
N GLY A 147 -3.73 -10.58 12.70
CA GLY A 147 -2.67 -11.48 13.17
C GLY A 147 -2.27 -12.56 12.16
N THR A 148 -3.04 -12.75 11.08
CA THR A 148 -2.75 -13.74 10.04
C THR A 148 -2.25 -13.04 8.77
N ASP A 149 -3.14 -12.37 8.07
CA ASP A 149 -2.90 -11.72 6.78
C ASP A 149 -3.18 -10.22 6.81
N LEU A 150 -3.64 -9.68 7.95
CA LEU A 150 -3.85 -8.27 8.19
C LEU A 150 -3.23 -7.85 9.53
N HIS A 151 -2.49 -6.76 9.53
CA HIS A 151 -2.13 -6.02 10.74
C HIS A 151 -2.74 -4.63 10.67
N TYR A 152 -3.27 -4.16 11.79
CA TYR A 152 -3.79 -2.81 11.92
C TYR A 152 -3.22 -2.13 13.17
N MET A 153 -2.75 -0.89 13.03
CA MET A 153 -2.19 -0.11 14.14
C MET A 153 -2.61 1.36 14.06
N GLU A 154 -2.99 1.93 15.18
CA GLU A 154 -3.11 3.37 15.39
C GLU A 154 -1.92 3.82 16.24
N ALA A 155 -1.00 4.59 15.67
CA ALA A 155 0.18 5.10 16.34
C ALA A 155 -0.17 6.37 17.14
N ASP A 156 -0.07 6.29 18.46
CA ASP A 156 -0.49 7.36 19.35
C ASP A 156 0.31 8.64 19.12
N GLY A 157 -0.39 9.78 18.96
CA GLY A 157 0.17 11.11 18.72
C GLY A 157 0.92 11.27 17.39
N ALA A 158 1.14 10.21 16.61
CA ALA A 158 1.89 10.29 15.36
C ALA A 158 1.19 11.19 14.32
N LEU A 159 1.99 11.96 13.58
CA LEU A 159 1.55 12.91 12.56
C LEU A 159 1.74 12.36 11.15
N HIS A 160 1.28 13.13 10.16
CA HIS A 160 1.36 12.78 8.73
C HIS A 160 2.67 13.25 8.12
N ASP A 161 3.77 12.64 8.53
CA ASP A 161 5.12 13.01 8.07
C ASP A 161 6.07 11.81 7.99
N GLU A 162 7.19 12.03 7.30
CA GLU A 162 8.19 11.01 7.01
C GLU A 162 8.85 10.47 8.28
N ARG A 163 9.03 11.29 9.31
CA ARG A 163 9.60 10.87 10.60
C ARG A 163 8.69 9.85 11.26
N ALA A 164 7.41 10.18 11.40
CA ALA A 164 6.42 9.31 12.01
C ALA A 164 6.28 7.98 11.26
N TRP A 165 6.33 7.99 9.92
CA TRP A 165 6.34 6.75 9.11
C TRP A 165 7.63 5.96 9.27
N GLY A 166 8.79 6.64 9.32
CA GLY A 166 10.10 6.03 9.55
C GLY A 166 10.18 5.27 10.89
N GLU A 167 9.63 5.85 11.96
CA GLU A 167 9.56 5.22 13.28
C GLU A 167 8.77 3.91 13.28
N ARG A 168 7.80 3.75 12.36
CA ARG A 168 7.00 2.54 12.18
C ARG A 168 7.57 1.54 11.16
N ALA A 169 8.60 1.94 10.40
CA ALA A 169 9.14 1.12 9.31
C ALA A 169 9.57 -0.28 9.77
N GLY A 170 10.27 -0.39 10.90
CA GLY A 170 10.70 -1.66 11.44
C GLY A 170 9.55 -2.60 11.84
N LEU A 171 8.38 -2.04 12.20
CA LEU A 171 7.21 -2.83 12.57
C LEU A 171 6.56 -3.45 11.34
N PHE A 172 6.29 -2.65 10.30
CA PHE A 172 5.66 -3.18 9.10
C PHE A 172 6.56 -4.18 8.36
N LEU A 173 7.87 -3.95 8.33
CA LEU A 173 8.81 -4.89 7.72
C LEU A 173 8.83 -6.24 8.46
N ARG A 174 8.80 -6.24 9.81
CA ARG A 174 8.69 -7.48 10.60
C ARG A 174 7.40 -8.24 10.33
N PHE A 175 6.29 -7.55 10.17
CA PHE A 175 5.02 -8.20 9.84
C PHE A 175 5.03 -8.76 8.43
N LEU A 176 5.49 -8.00 7.44
CA LEU A 176 5.47 -8.46 6.05
C LEU A 176 6.55 -9.51 5.77
N PHE A 177 7.71 -9.45 6.42
CA PHE A 177 8.86 -10.33 6.20
C PHE A 177 9.41 -10.86 7.54
N PRO A 178 8.64 -11.68 8.27
CA PRO A 178 9.13 -12.28 9.50
C PRO A 178 10.34 -13.18 9.20
N ALA A 179 11.32 -13.22 10.13
CA ALA A 179 12.35 -14.23 10.07
C ALA A 179 11.69 -15.62 10.18
N HIS A 180 12.14 -16.56 9.37
CA HIS A 180 11.78 -17.96 9.58
C HIS A 180 12.55 -18.49 10.79
N PRO A 181 11.91 -19.32 11.63
CA PRO A 181 12.60 -20.02 12.72
C PRO A 181 13.69 -20.94 12.22
#